data_903f9db9ff97eca218199abfc814af0f
#
_entry.id   903f9db9ff97eca218199abfc814af0f
#
_cell.length_a   1.000
_cell.length_b   1.000
_cell.length_c   1.000
_cell.angle_alpha   90.00
_cell.angle_beta   90.00
_cell.angle_gamma   90.00
#
_symmetry.space_group_name_H-M   'P 1'
#
loop_
_entity.id
_entity.type
_entity.pdbx_description
1 polymer ?
#
loop_
_entity_poly.entity_id
_entity_poly.type
_entity_poly.pdbx_seq_one_letter_code
_entity_poly.pdbx_strand_id
1 'polypeptide(L)'
;CEIENRFVLEELNRAAIIRDYTIIHYDSPDNRGIDVALLVDSHTISVDSSLPITVVLPTGSLTRDILYVSGTKDGIVLHLFVNHWPSHYGGTERTIPFRAAAARTLREQVENILVKDPTAEIVVMGDLNDEPIDPSVKIHLGAHMETDSMGIAPYILWNAMGPWHRNPNGSTYKYAGTDMVFDHLIISAGLLDRKGLTLINGSVGVFDGQKYRQHGGKYDGYPFRFWAGKRVLGGYSDHMPIYLSLEKSD
;
A
#
# COMPACT_ATOMS: atom_id res chain seq x y z
N CYS A 1 0.46 -3.79 -6.84
CA CYS A 1 -0.28 -2.76 -7.61
C CYS A 1 -0.05 -2.95 -9.11
N GLU A 2 -0.88 -2.29 -9.94
CA GLU A 2 -0.79 -2.31 -11.41
C GLU A 2 -0.87 -3.72 -12.03
N ILE A 3 -1.74 -4.54 -11.50
CA ILE A 3 -1.98 -5.89 -12.02
C ILE A 3 -2.93 -5.79 -13.23
N GLU A 4 -2.52 -6.36 -14.35
CA GLU A 4 -3.31 -6.34 -15.58
C GLU A 4 -4.49 -7.33 -15.51
N ASN A 5 -4.28 -8.50 -14.93
CA ASN A 5 -5.30 -9.53 -14.79
C ASN A 5 -4.81 -10.71 -13.93
N ARG A 6 -5.72 -11.62 -13.61
CA ARG A 6 -5.41 -12.82 -12.83
C ARG A 6 -4.37 -13.73 -13.48
N PHE A 7 -4.36 -13.84 -14.80
CA PHE A 7 -3.41 -14.70 -15.51
C PHE A 7 -1.96 -14.31 -15.25
N VAL A 8 -1.66 -13.01 -15.22
CA VAL A 8 -0.30 -12.50 -14.88
C VAL A 8 0.12 -12.92 -13.47
N LEU A 9 -0.80 -12.91 -12.51
CA LEU A 9 -0.54 -13.36 -11.14
C LEU A 9 -0.29 -14.87 -11.08
N GLU A 10 -1.02 -15.66 -11.86
CA GLU A 10 -0.82 -17.11 -11.94
C GLU A 10 0.54 -17.47 -12.56
N GLU A 11 0.97 -16.74 -13.60
CA GLU A 11 2.31 -16.87 -14.17
C GLU A 11 3.40 -16.47 -13.16
N LEU A 12 3.20 -15.36 -12.43
CA LEU A 12 4.12 -14.92 -11.38
C LEU A 12 4.22 -15.99 -10.26
N ASN A 13 3.08 -16.51 -9.80
CA ASN A 13 3.03 -17.53 -8.76
C ASN A 13 3.72 -18.82 -9.20
N ARG A 14 3.52 -19.23 -10.47
CA ARG A 14 4.19 -20.40 -11.06
C ARG A 14 5.71 -20.19 -11.16
N ALA A 15 6.15 -18.96 -11.42
CA ALA A 15 7.57 -18.60 -11.47
C ALA A 15 8.21 -18.48 -10.07
N ALA A 16 7.41 -18.33 -9.02
CA ALA A 16 7.85 -18.28 -7.64
C ALA A 16 8.22 -19.69 -7.14
N ILE A 17 9.42 -20.15 -7.48
CA ILE A 17 9.92 -21.54 -7.25
C ILE A 17 9.88 -21.96 -5.76
N ILE A 18 9.81 -21.01 -4.84
CA ILE A 18 10.01 -21.26 -3.39
C ILE A 18 8.68 -21.55 -2.68
N ARG A 19 7.57 -20.98 -3.14
CA ARG A 19 6.26 -21.07 -2.47
C ARG A 19 5.12 -20.99 -3.47
N ASP A 20 4.03 -21.66 -3.14
CA ASP A 20 2.75 -21.52 -3.82
C ASP A 20 1.86 -20.56 -2.98
N TYR A 21 1.50 -19.43 -3.58
CA TYR A 21 0.72 -18.41 -2.91
C TYR A 21 -0.76 -18.51 -3.27
N THR A 22 -1.62 -18.30 -2.29
CA THR A 22 -3.04 -18.04 -2.56
C THR A 22 -3.18 -16.65 -3.17
N ILE A 23 -3.76 -16.58 -4.38
CA ILE A 23 -3.98 -15.34 -5.11
C ILE A 23 -5.36 -14.79 -4.77
N ILE A 24 -5.40 -13.57 -4.25
CA ILE A 24 -6.64 -12.82 -4.01
C ILE A 24 -6.64 -11.63 -4.96
N HIS A 25 -7.58 -11.65 -5.90
CA HIS A 25 -7.70 -10.65 -6.96
C HIS A 25 -9.13 -10.53 -7.43
N TYR A 26 -9.56 -9.31 -7.68
CA TYR A 26 -10.85 -8.95 -8.27
C TYR A 26 -10.58 -7.96 -9.41
N ASP A 27 -11.31 -8.13 -10.52
CA ASP A 27 -11.29 -7.15 -11.59
C ASP A 27 -12.00 -5.87 -11.11
N SER A 28 -11.30 -4.76 -11.18
CA SER A 28 -11.83 -3.45 -10.77
C SER A 28 -12.47 -2.71 -11.95
N PRO A 29 -13.34 -1.73 -11.69
CA PRO A 29 -13.97 -0.94 -12.75
C PRO A 29 -13.06 0.15 -13.35
N ASP A 30 -11.74 0.11 -13.14
CA ASP A 30 -10.80 1.06 -13.73
C ASP A 30 -10.73 0.89 -15.26
N ASN A 31 -10.96 1.99 -15.99
CA ASN A 31 -11.00 1.96 -17.47
C ASN A 31 -9.68 1.54 -18.14
N ARG A 32 -8.56 1.53 -17.41
CA ARG A 32 -7.26 1.11 -17.92
C ARG A 32 -7.04 -0.40 -17.74
N GLY A 33 -7.94 -1.09 -17.02
CA GLY A 33 -7.84 -2.52 -16.72
C GLY A 33 -6.63 -2.85 -15.85
N ILE A 34 -6.34 -2.02 -14.85
CA ILE A 34 -5.28 -2.28 -13.87
C ILE A 34 -5.87 -2.40 -12.46
N ASP A 35 -5.42 -3.40 -11.74
CA ASP A 35 -5.99 -3.81 -10.47
C ASP A 35 -4.96 -3.80 -9.33
N VAL A 36 -5.42 -4.16 -8.14
CA VAL A 36 -4.60 -4.53 -7.00
C VAL A 36 -4.83 -6.01 -6.67
N ALA A 37 -3.83 -6.66 -6.11
CA ALA A 37 -3.94 -8.05 -5.69
C ALA A 37 -3.10 -8.30 -4.44
N LEU A 38 -3.41 -9.40 -3.75
CA LEU A 38 -2.64 -9.91 -2.63
C LEU A 38 -2.27 -11.38 -2.87
N LEU A 39 -1.00 -11.70 -2.70
CA LEU A 39 -0.49 -13.06 -2.69
C LEU A 39 -0.17 -13.45 -1.24
N VAL A 40 -0.83 -14.49 -0.75
CA VAL A 40 -0.73 -14.95 0.64
C VAL A 40 -0.07 -16.31 0.70
N ASP A 41 0.97 -16.45 1.51
CA ASP A 41 1.49 -17.76 1.91
C ASP A 41 0.52 -18.41 2.90
N SER A 42 -0.22 -19.41 2.45
CA SER A 42 -1.24 -20.10 3.25
C SER A 42 -0.67 -20.87 4.44
N HIS A 43 0.64 -21.14 4.48
CA HIS A 43 1.31 -21.69 5.66
C HIS A 43 1.52 -20.64 6.75
N THR A 44 1.44 -19.35 6.40
CA THR A 44 1.69 -18.23 7.32
C THR A 44 0.40 -17.58 7.79
N ILE A 45 -0.56 -17.33 6.87
CA ILE A 45 -1.84 -16.68 7.15
C ILE A 45 -2.96 -17.49 6.49
N SER A 46 -3.98 -17.83 7.28
CA SER A 46 -5.25 -18.39 6.77
C SER A 46 -6.14 -17.23 6.34
N VAL A 47 -6.56 -17.21 5.09
CA VAL A 47 -7.49 -16.18 4.58
C VAL A 47 -8.91 -16.53 5.03
N ASP A 48 -9.57 -15.62 5.75
CA ASP A 48 -10.93 -15.81 6.28
C ASP A 48 -11.97 -15.21 5.33
N SER A 49 -11.72 -14.00 4.82
CA SER A 49 -12.59 -13.33 3.86
C SER A 49 -11.84 -12.32 3.01
N SER A 50 -12.40 -11.98 1.85
CA SER A 50 -11.92 -10.89 1.02
C SER A 50 -13.07 -10.26 0.25
N LEU A 51 -12.93 -8.97 -0.08
CA LEU A 51 -13.89 -8.25 -0.91
C LEU A 51 -13.23 -7.03 -1.60
N PRO A 52 -13.69 -6.67 -2.82
CA PRO A 52 -13.37 -5.40 -3.43
C PRO A 52 -14.24 -4.30 -2.83
N ILE A 53 -13.65 -3.14 -2.54
CA ILE A 53 -14.35 -1.96 -2.02
C ILE A 53 -14.32 -0.91 -3.12
N THR A 54 -15.48 -0.63 -3.68
CA THR A 54 -15.60 0.29 -4.82
C THR A 54 -15.38 1.74 -4.41
N VAL A 55 -14.50 2.42 -5.13
CA VAL A 55 -14.21 3.84 -4.95
C VAL A 55 -14.94 4.66 -6.02
N VAL A 56 -15.87 5.50 -5.57
CA VAL A 56 -16.62 6.43 -6.43
C VAL A 56 -15.95 7.80 -6.40
N LEU A 57 -15.55 8.28 -7.56
CA LEU A 57 -14.92 9.60 -7.70
C LEU A 57 -15.97 10.72 -7.66
N PRO A 58 -15.58 11.97 -7.35
CA PRO A 58 -16.51 13.12 -7.36
C PRO A 58 -17.19 13.39 -8.72
N THR A 59 -16.64 12.85 -9.79
CA THR A 59 -17.23 12.89 -11.14
C THR A 59 -18.35 11.88 -11.35
N GLY A 60 -18.61 10.98 -10.38
CA GLY A 60 -19.49 9.83 -10.53
C GLY A 60 -18.85 8.63 -11.25
N SER A 61 -17.64 8.76 -11.77
CA SER A 61 -16.92 7.63 -12.36
C SER A 61 -16.30 6.75 -11.28
N LEU A 62 -16.02 5.50 -11.64
CA LEU A 62 -15.34 4.54 -10.79
C LEU A 62 -13.83 4.56 -11.09
N THR A 63 -13.05 4.10 -10.13
CA THR A 63 -11.61 3.87 -10.26
C THR A 63 -11.28 2.48 -9.70
N ARG A 64 -10.01 2.18 -9.52
CA ARG A 64 -9.58 0.92 -8.90
C ARG A 64 -10.24 0.73 -7.54
N ASP A 65 -10.70 -0.49 -7.30
CA ASP A 65 -11.21 -0.88 -5.98
C ASP A 65 -10.06 -0.96 -4.96
N ILE A 66 -10.39 -0.79 -3.70
CA ILE A 66 -9.52 -1.12 -2.59
C ILE A 66 -9.76 -2.60 -2.26
N LEU A 67 -8.72 -3.41 -2.25
CA LEU A 67 -8.85 -4.81 -1.87
C LEU A 67 -8.76 -4.94 -0.35
N TYR A 68 -9.83 -5.41 0.26
CA TYR A 68 -9.84 -5.82 1.67
C TYR A 68 -9.66 -7.32 1.79
N VAL A 69 -8.82 -7.74 2.74
CA VAL A 69 -8.64 -9.15 3.12
C VAL A 69 -8.56 -9.23 4.63
N SER A 70 -9.33 -10.13 5.24
CA SER A 70 -9.08 -10.57 6.61
C SER A 70 -8.45 -11.96 6.59
N GLY A 71 -7.50 -12.17 7.46
CA GLY A 71 -6.85 -13.46 7.63
C GLY A 71 -6.42 -13.68 9.07
N THR A 72 -6.26 -14.93 9.43
CA THR A 72 -5.86 -15.34 10.78
C THR A 72 -4.44 -15.89 10.78
N LYS A 73 -3.61 -15.37 11.69
CA LYS A 73 -2.29 -15.89 12.02
C LYS A 73 -2.22 -16.21 13.52
N ASP A 74 -1.93 -17.46 13.86
CA ASP A 74 -1.79 -17.91 15.26
C ASP A 74 -3.00 -17.57 16.15
N GLY A 75 -4.21 -17.56 15.58
CA GLY A 75 -5.46 -17.23 16.25
C GLY A 75 -5.78 -15.73 16.33
N ILE A 76 -4.96 -14.88 15.71
CA ILE A 76 -5.09 -13.43 15.72
C ILE A 76 -5.58 -12.97 14.35
N VAL A 77 -6.63 -12.14 14.31
CA VAL A 77 -7.20 -11.62 13.07
C VAL A 77 -6.42 -10.39 12.60
N LEU A 78 -5.92 -10.45 11.38
CA LEU A 78 -5.24 -9.34 10.71
C LEU A 78 -6.11 -8.82 9.56
N HIS A 79 -6.32 -7.52 9.53
CA HIS A 79 -7.04 -6.82 8.47
C HIS A 79 -6.08 -6.14 7.52
N LEU A 80 -6.15 -6.47 6.23
CA LEU A 80 -5.25 -5.98 5.20
C LEU A 80 -6.05 -5.18 4.16
N PHE A 81 -5.59 -3.96 3.85
CA PHE A 81 -6.14 -3.14 2.78
C PHE A 81 -5.06 -2.85 1.75
N VAL A 82 -5.24 -3.34 0.53
CA VAL A 82 -4.33 -3.07 -0.60
C VAL A 82 -4.91 -1.98 -1.47
N ASN A 83 -4.13 -0.95 -1.71
CA ASN A 83 -4.58 0.29 -2.32
C ASN A 83 -3.73 0.65 -3.55
N HIS A 84 -4.38 1.27 -4.55
CA HIS A 84 -3.71 2.02 -5.59
C HIS A 84 -4.60 3.20 -5.98
N TRP A 85 -4.38 4.36 -5.37
CA TRP A 85 -5.24 5.53 -5.55
C TRP A 85 -5.03 6.23 -6.89
N PRO A 86 -5.94 7.13 -7.31
CA PRO A 86 -5.81 7.89 -8.54
C PRO A 86 -4.50 8.69 -8.60
N SER A 87 -3.78 8.55 -9.72
CA SER A 87 -2.50 9.22 -9.94
C SER A 87 -2.67 10.72 -10.22
N HIS A 88 -1.55 11.45 -10.29
CA HIS A 88 -1.50 12.86 -10.66
C HIS A 88 -1.76 13.12 -12.16
N TYR A 89 -2.10 12.09 -12.94
CA TYR A 89 -2.33 12.22 -14.38
C TYR A 89 -3.48 13.20 -14.67
N GLY A 90 -3.21 14.18 -15.52
CA GLY A 90 -4.15 15.25 -15.82
C GLY A 90 -4.03 16.49 -14.93
N GLY A 91 -3.04 16.50 -14.02
CA GLY A 91 -2.68 17.61 -13.13
C GLY A 91 -2.93 17.33 -11.66
N THR A 92 -1.94 17.64 -10.83
CA THR A 92 -1.96 17.37 -9.38
C THR A 92 -3.18 17.96 -8.70
N GLU A 93 -3.42 19.27 -8.85
CA GLU A 93 -4.54 19.99 -8.25
C GLU A 93 -5.90 19.40 -8.64
N ARG A 94 -6.06 19.03 -9.92
CA ARG A 94 -7.30 18.44 -10.43
C ARG A 94 -7.61 17.09 -9.81
N THR A 95 -6.59 16.32 -9.47
CA THR A 95 -6.73 14.94 -8.98
C THR A 95 -6.75 14.83 -7.45
N ILE A 96 -6.45 15.90 -6.69
CA ILE A 96 -6.60 15.94 -5.22
C ILE A 96 -7.96 15.42 -4.75
N PRO A 97 -9.11 15.87 -5.31
CA PRO A 97 -10.42 15.38 -4.86
C PRO A 97 -10.63 13.88 -5.09
N PHE A 98 -9.93 13.28 -6.06
CA PHE A 98 -10.05 11.86 -6.38
C PHE A 98 -9.34 11.00 -5.31
N ARG A 99 -8.12 11.38 -4.92
CA ARG A 99 -7.40 10.73 -3.83
C ARG A 99 -8.08 10.95 -2.48
N ALA A 100 -8.63 12.13 -2.25
CA ALA A 100 -9.46 12.39 -1.08
C ALA A 100 -10.73 11.52 -1.02
N ALA A 101 -11.33 11.15 -2.16
CA ALA A 101 -12.45 10.21 -2.21
C ALA A 101 -12.00 8.80 -1.85
N ALA A 102 -10.89 8.31 -2.42
CA ALA A 102 -10.32 7.00 -2.07
C ALA A 102 -9.96 6.93 -0.58
N ALA A 103 -9.32 7.97 -0.06
CA ALA A 103 -8.98 8.08 1.36
C ALA A 103 -10.20 7.99 2.28
N ARG A 104 -11.29 8.70 1.96
CA ARG A 104 -12.53 8.64 2.76
C ARG A 104 -13.21 7.28 2.68
N THR A 105 -13.24 6.66 1.50
CA THR A 105 -13.78 5.30 1.33
C THR A 105 -13.00 4.30 2.20
N LEU A 106 -11.66 4.36 2.17
CA LEU A 106 -10.82 3.52 3.02
C LEU A 106 -11.03 3.82 4.51
N ARG A 107 -11.09 5.11 4.88
CA ARG A 107 -11.28 5.55 6.27
C ARG A 107 -12.56 4.99 6.86
N GLU A 108 -13.66 5.03 6.14
CA GLU A 108 -14.94 4.47 6.55
C GLU A 108 -14.84 2.98 6.88
N GLN A 109 -14.13 2.20 6.06
CA GLN A 109 -13.94 0.77 6.33
C GLN A 109 -13.07 0.51 7.56
N VAL A 110 -11.99 1.26 7.71
CA VAL A 110 -11.12 1.19 8.88
C VAL A 110 -11.90 1.54 10.16
N GLU A 111 -12.68 2.61 10.14
CA GLU A 111 -13.51 3.01 11.29
C GLU A 111 -14.57 1.97 11.63
N ASN A 112 -15.20 1.34 10.65
CA ASN A 112 -16.16 0.25 10.87
C ASN A 112 -15.55 -0.95 11.60
N ILE A 113 -14.25 -1.19 11.45
CA ILE A 113 -13.50 -2.21 12.20
C ILE A 113 -13.18 -1.69 13.60
N LEU A 114 -12.53 -0.52 13.70
CA LEU A 114 -12.06 0.04 14.97
C LEU A 114 -13.17 0.41 15.95
N VAL A 115 -14.38 0.72 15.47
CA VAL A 115 -15.56 0.92 16.34
C VAL A 115 -15.96 -0.39 17.03
N LYS A 116 -15.81 -1.53 16.36
CA LYS A 116 -16.11 -2.86 16.93
C LYS A 116 -14.99 -3.39 17.81
N ASP A 117 -13.77 -3.15 17.38
CA ASP A 117 -12.55 -3.55 18.09
C ASP A 117 -11.48 -2.44 17.95
N PRO A 118 -11.35 -1.56 18.96
CA PRO A 118 -10.34 -0.51 18.98
C PRO A 118 -8.88 -1.01 18.96
N THR A 119 -8.69 -2.31 19.22
CA THR A 119 -7.36 -2.96 19.23
C THR A 119 -7.11 -3.80 17.98
N ALA A 120 -8.04 -3.76 17.00
CA ALA A 120 -7.91 -4.51 15.77
C ALA A 120 -6.58 -4.24 15.05
N GLU A 121 -5.99 -5.31 14.56
CA GLU A 121 -4.72 -5.29 13.84
C GLU A 121 -4.95 -5.01 12.36
N ILE A 122 -4.65 -3.78 11.94
CA ILE A 122 -4.91 -3.30 10.58
C ILE A 122 -3.62 -2.86 9.91
N VAL A 123 -3.39 -3.32 8.68
CA VAL A 123 -2.35 -2.83 7.77
C VAL A 123 -3.01 -2.28 6.51
N VAL A 124 -2.76 -1.02 6.22
CA VAL A 124 -3.06 -0.39 4.93
C VAL A 124 -1.77 -0.29 4.15
N MET A 125 -1.75 -0.79 2.91
CA MET A 125 -0.57 -0.81 2.08
C MET A 125 -0.87 -0.45 0.62
N GLY A 126 0.15 -0.01 -0.09
CA GLY A 126 0.12 0.22 -1.53
C GLY A 126 0.47 1.64 -1.95
N ASP A 127 0.29 1.92 -3.23
CA ASP A 127 0.53 3.23 -3.85
C ASP A 127 -0.65 4.16 -3.62
N LEU A 128 -0.48 5.15 -2.75
CA LEU A 128 -1.50 6.16 -2.45
C LEU A 128 -1.39 7.40 -3.38
N ASN A 129 -0.37 7.46 -4.24
CA ASN A 129 -0.12 8.57 -5.16
C ASN A 129 -0.11 9.97 -4.51
N ASP A 130 0.09 10.04 -3.20
CA ASP A 130 0.29 11.25 -2.39
C ASP A 130 1.32 10.95 -1.30
N GLU A 131 1.99 11.97 -0.80
CA GLU A 131 2.98 11.82 0.26
C GLU A 131 2.35 11.76 1.66
N PRO A 132 3.07 11.31 2.71
CA PRO A 132 2.55 11.19 4.08
C PRO A 132 1.96 12.49 4.65
N ILE A 133 2.38 13.65 4.15
CA ILE A 133 1.92 14.99 4.60
C ILE A 133 0.71 15.49 3.83
N ASP A 134 0.37 14.86 2.71
CA ASP A 134 -0.72 15.32 1.86
C ASP A 134 -2.10 15.15 2.54
N PRO A 135 -3.05 16.04 2.24
CA PRO A 135 -4.36 16.05 2.90
C PRO A 135 -5.14 14.72 2.78
N SER A 136 -4.99 14.01 1.67
CA SER A 136 -5.63 12.70 1.47
C SER A 136 -5.17 11.69 2.52
N VAL A 137 -3.86 11.61 2.79
CA VAL A 137 -3.25 10.68 3.74
C VAL A 137 -3.43 11.20 5.17
N LYS A 138 -3.01 12.44 5.43
CA LYS A 138 -2.95 12.97 6.79
C LYS A 138 -4.32 13.33 7.35
N ILE A 139 -5.21 13.92 6.54
CA ILE A 139 -6.49 14.45 7.01
C ILE A 139 -7.63 13.48 6.70
N HIS A 140 -7.77 13.06 5.42
CA HIS A 140 -8.92 12.26 5.02
C HIS A 140 -8.81 10.79 5.45
N LEU A 141 -7.61 10.21 5.41
CA LEU A 141 -7.37 8.88 5.97
C LEU A 141 -7.09 8.93 7.48
N GLY A 142 -6.54 10.03 8.01
CA GLY A 142 -6.15 10.15 9.41
C GLY A 142 -4.89 9.36 9.77
N ALA A 143 -3.94 9.27 8.83
CA ALA A 143 -2.66 8.60 9.04
C ALA A 143 -1.57 9.63 9.36
N HIS A 144 -0.96 9.50 10.53
CA HIS A 144 0.05 10.43 11.04
C HIS A 144 1.43 9.77 11.07
N MET A 145 2.48 10.57 10.89
CA MET A 145 3.87 10.07 10.92
C MET A 145 4.42 9.91 12.34
N GLU A 146 3.76 10.48 13.32
CA GLU A 146 4.12 10.43 14.75
C GLU A 146 3.18 9.48 15.48
N THR A 147 3.71 8.74 16.45
CA THR A 147 2.94 7.80 17.28
C THR A 147 2.34 8.46 18.53
N ASP A 148 2.74 9.66 18.87
CA ASP A 148 2.38 10.33 20.13
C ASP A 148 0.86 10.53 20.28
N SER A 149 0.13 10.61 19.19
CA SER A 149 -1.32 10.79 19.18
C SER A 149 -2.11 9.47 19.27
N MET A 150 -1.49 8.31 19.08
CA MET A 150 -2.19 7.02 18.98
C MET A 150 -2.80 6.54 20.30
N GLY A 151 -2.21 6.94 21.43
CA GLY A 151 -2.77 6.66 22.75
C GLY A 151 -3.94 7.56 23.17
N ILE A 152 -4.20 8.65 22.43
CA ILE A 152 -5.21 9.66 22.76
C ILE A 152 -6.49 9.44 21.93
N ALA A 153 -6.34 8.93 20.70
CA ALA A 153 -7.46 8.67 19.80
C ALA A 153 -7.30 7.30 19.12
N PRO A 154 -8.10 6.31 19.51
CA PRO A 154 -7.96 4.92 19.06
C PRO A 154 -8.14 4.73 17.55
N TYR A 155 -8.67 5.73 16.87
CA TYR A 155 -8.90 5.70 15.42
C TYR A 155 -7.79 6.37 14.59
N ILE A 156 -6.72 6.85 15.23
CA ILE A 156 -5.56 7.37 14.51
C ILE A 156 -4.73 6.21 13.98
N LEU A 157 -4.32 6.34 12.73
CA LEU A 157 -3.41 5.41 12.07
C LEU A 157 -1.99 5.99 12.09
N TRP A 158 -1.00 5.11 12.19
CA TRP A 158 0.40 5.48 12.07
C TRP A 158 0.94 5.15 10.68
N ASN A 159 1.46 6.16 10.00
CA ASN A 159 2.16 5.99 8.72
C ASN A 159 3.63 5.66 8.99
N ALA A 160 3.98 4.39 8.86
CA ALA A 160 5.30 3.87 9.15
C ALA A 160 6.37 4.32 8.14
N MET A 161 5.95 4.93 7.02
CA MET A 161 6.87 5.52 6.03
C MET A 161 7.34 6.94 6.39
N GLY A 162 6.88 7.50 7.51
CA GLY A 162 7.32 8.83 7.98
C GLY A 162 8.84 9.02 8.06
N PRO A 163 9.64 8.06 8.57
CA PRO A 163 11.09 8.17 8.56
C PRO A 163 11.70 8.28 7.15
N TRP A 164 11.10 7.58 6.18
CA TRP A 164 11.54 7.64 4.78
C TRP A 164 11.21 8.98 4.13
N HIS A 165 10.03 9.53 4.39
CA HIS A 165 9.62 10.86 3.91
C HIS A 165 10.52 11.97 4.49
N ARG A 166 10.98 11.85 5.76
CA ARG A 166 11.89 12.82 6.39
C ARG A 166 13.36 12.67 5.96
N ASN A 167 13.72 11.54 5.35
CA ASN A 167 15.06 11.31 4.87
C ASN A 167 15.22 11.94 3.47
N PRO A 168 16.18 12.84 3.24
CA PRO A 168 16.40 13.45 1.92
C PRO A 168 16.71 12.46 0.80
N ASN A 169 17.14 11.24 1.15
CA ASN A 169 17.39 10.15 0.20
C ASN A 169 16.32 9.06 0.26
N GLY A 170 15.27 9.27 1.04
CA GLY A 170 14.16 8.32 1.16
C GLY A 170 13.22 8.48 -0.02
N SER A 171 12.92 7.37 -0.70
CA SER A 171 12.09 7.41 -1.89
C SER A 171 11.52 6.04 -2.18
N THR A 172 10.26 5.98 -2.56
CA THR A 172 9.66 4.81 -3.19
C THR A 172 9.42 5.04 -4.68
N TYR A 173 9.35 6.30 -5.09
CA TYR A 173 9.08 6.75 -6.45
C TYR A 173 9.93 7.99 -6.79
N LYS A 174 10.33 8.15 -8.04
CA LYS A 174 11.09 9.32 -8.48
C LYS A 174 10.55 9.90 -9.78
N TYR A 175 10.17 11.17 -9.76
CA TYR A 175 9.64 11.87 -10.93
C TYR A 175 10.30 13.24 -11.11
N ALA A 176 10.70 13.55 -12.35
CA ALA A 176 11.32 14.83 -12.73
C ALA A 176 12.48 15.28 -11.81
N GLY A 177 13.24 14.31 -11.26
CA GLY A 177 14.35 14.58 -10.36
C GLY A 177 13.98 14.64 -8.88
N THR A 178 12.69 14.63 -8.55
CA THR A 178 12.19 14.68 -7.17
C THR A 178 11.94 13.28 -6.65
N ASP A 179 12.48 12.97 -5.48
CA ASP A 179 12.21 11.76 -4.71
C ASP A 179 10.92 11.94 -3.92
N MET A 180 10.05 10.92 -3.93
CA MET A 180 8.73 10.93 -3.30
C MET A 180 8.47 9.61 -2.60
N VAL A 181 7.62 9.63 -1.57
CA VAL A 181 7.15 8.44 -0.85
C VAL A 181 5.65 8.29 -1.12
N PHE A 182 5.30 7.59 -2.20
CA PHE A 182 3.92 7.34 -2.63
C PHE A 182 3.39 5.97 -2.19
N ASP A 183 4.31 5.05 -1.91
CA ASP A 183 3.98 3.73 -1.38
C ASP A 183 4.00 3.76 0.13
N HIS A 184 2.93 3.29 0.76
CA HIS A 184 2.71 3.41 2.19
C HIS A 184 2.50 2.08 2.87
N LEU A 185 2.97 2.03 4.12
CA LEU A 185 2.63 1.05 5.14
C LEU A 185 2.06 1.82 6.32
N ILE A 186 0.76 1.71 6.51
CA ILE A 186 0.03 2.44 7.55
C ILE A 186 -0.64 1.40 8.46
N ILE A 187 -0.49 1.53 9.77
CA ILE A 187 -0.95 0.55 10.73
C ILE A 187 -1.84 1.16 11.81
N SER A 188 -2.69 0.32 12.40
CA SER A 188 -3.49 0.66 13.59
C SER A 188 -2.67 0.57 14.88
N ALA A 189 -3.23 1.10 15.97
CA ALA A 189 -2.64 1.03 17.30
C ALA A 189 -2.49 -0.41 17.82
N GLY A 190 -3.35 -1.34 17.39
CA GLY A 190 -3.26 -2.75 17.77
C GLY A 190 -1.90 -3.37 17.43
N LEU A 191 -1.31 -2.99 16.27
CA LEU A 191 0.02 -3.48 15.90
C LEU A 191 1.20 -2.84 16.67
N LEU A 192 0.91 -1.95 17.64
CA LEU A 192 1.91 -1.26 18.47
C LEU A 192 1.73 -1.53 19.97
N ASP A 193 0.63 -2.16 20.39
CA ASP A 193 0.26 -2.34 21.81
C ASP A 193 0.94 -3.54 22.49
N ARG A 194 1.72 -4.31 21.74
CA ARG A 194 2.42 -5.52 22.16
C ARG A 194 1.50 -6.64 22.63
N LYS A 195 0.30 -6.71 22.05
CA LYS A 195 -0.63 -7.81 22.18
C LYS A 195 -0.88 -8.38 20.79
N GLY A 196 -1.14 -9.67 20.69
CA GLY A 196 -1.39 -10.27 19.40
C GLY A 196 -0.21 -10.19 18.44
N LEU A 197 -0.38 -9.64 17.22
CA LEU A 197 0.71 -9.35 16.31
C LEU A 197 1.26 -7.94 16.57
N THR A 198 2.56 -7.82 16.58
CA THR A 198 3.24 -6.54 16.85
C THR A 198 4.25 -6.23 15.75
N LEU A 199 4.34 -4.97 15.37
CA LEU A 199 5.37 -4.50 14.45
C LEU A 199 6.76 -4.67 15.08
N ILE A 200 7.64 -5.39 14.39
CA ILE A 200 9.04 -5.50 14.80
C ILE A 200 9.70 -4.12 14.62
N ASN A 201 10.25 -3.59 15.70
CA ASN A 201 10.89 -2.28 15.68
C ASN A 201 12.04 -2.23 14.65
N GLY A 202 12.03 -1.21 13.79
CA GLY A 202 13.03 -1.04 12.73
C GLY A 202 12.88 -1.97 11.52
N SER A 203 11.80 -2.74 11.44
CA SER A 203 11.55 -3.66 10.32
C SER A 203 10.89 -3.04 9.10
N VAL A 204 10.43 -1.79 9.20
CA VAL A 204 9.85 -1.08 8.06
C VAL A 204 10.94 -0.60 7.12
N GLY A 205 10.80 -0.87 5.84
CA GLY A 205 11.83 -0.49 4.89
C GLY A 205 11.36 -0.38 3.44
N VAL A 206 12.23 0.22 2.65
CA VAL A 206 12.18 0.18 1.19
C VAL A 206 13.20 -0.87 0.73
N PHE A 207 12.75 -1.80 -0.11
CA PHE A 207 13.62 -2.81 -0.67
C PHE A 207 14.42 -2.20 -1.84
N ASP A 208 15.54 -1.59 -1.49
CA ASP A 208 16.39 -0.82 -2.40
C ASP A 208 17.72 -1.57 -2.64
N GLY A 209 17.93 -1.97 -3.88
CA GLY A 209 19.18 -2.59 -4.32
C GLY A 209 19.65 -2.00 -5.64
N GLN A 210 20.95 -1.92 -5.85
CA GLN A 210 21.55 -1.34 -7.05
C GLN A 210 20.97 -1.91 -8.35
N LYS A 211 20.66 -3.21 -8.41
CA LYS A 211 20.06 -3.86 -9.58
C LYS A 211 18.64 -3.36 -9.93
N TYR A 212 17.96 -2.74 -8.98
CA TYR A 212 16.60 -2.19 -9.17
C TYR A 212 16.61 -0.73 -9.56
N ARG A 213 17.81 -0.12 -9.64
CA ARG A 213 17.99 1.26 -10.08
C ARG A 213 18.57 1.32 -11.49
N GLN A 214 18.19 2.34 -12.22
CA GLN A 214 18.80 2.64 -13.52
C GLN A 214 20.18 3.22 -13.31
N HIS A 215 21.14 2.76 -14.10
CA HIS A 215 22.54 3.23 -14.05
C HIS A 215 22.87 4.07 -15.28
N GLY A 216 23.44 5.24 -15.02
CA GLY A 216 23.95 6.16 -16.01
C GLY A 216 22.87 6.95 -16.77
N GLY A 217 23.31 8.04 -17.41
CA GLY A 217 22.45 8.91 -18.19
C GLY A 217 21.53 9.79 -17.35
N LYS A 218 20.48 10.32 -17.99
CA LYS A 218 19.54 11.29 -17.40
C LYS A 218 18.77 10.74 -16.20
N TYR A 219 18.55 9.43 -16.15
CA TYR A 219 17.73 8.76 -15.15
C TYR A 219 18.55 7.90 -14.19
N ASP A 220 19.83 8.23 -14.02
CA ASP A 220 20.69 7.57 -13.06
C ASP A 220 20.09 7.64 -11.64
N GLY A 221 20.05 6.49 -10.94
CA GLY A 221 19.48 6.37 -9.61
C GLY A 221 17.94 6.28 -9.53
N TYR A 222 17.22 6.44 -10.65
CA TYR A 222 15.77 6.18 -10.66
C TYR A 222 15.47 4.70 -10.48
N PRO A 223 14.27 4.32 -9.96
CA PRO A 223 13.81 2.95 -10.09
C PRO A 223 13.87 2.49 -11.54
N PHE A 224 14.37 1.28 -11.77
CA PHE A 224 14.57 0.77 -13.13
C PHE A 224 13.26 0.21 -13.67
N ARG A 225 12.49 1.07 -14.34
CA ARG A 225 11.18 0.76 -14.89
C ARG A 225 11.25 -0.14 -16.12
N PHE A 226 10.21 -0.94 -16.32
CA PHE A 226 10.09 -1.78 -17.51
C PHE A 226 9.83 -0.95 -18.78
N TRP A 227 8.96 0.06 -18.68
CA TRP A 227 8.58 0.94 -19.78
C TRP A 227 8.99 2.39 -19.55
N ALA A 228 9.38 3.09 -20.63
CA ALA A 228 9.51 4.55 -20.68
C ALA A 228 8.73 5.08 -21.89
N GLY A 229 7.48 5.48 -21.69
CA GLY A 229 6.55 5.77 -22.77
C GLY A 229 6.29 4.55 -23.66
N LYS A 230 6.70 4.60 -24.94
CA LYS A 230 6.55 3.46 -25.87
C LYS A 230 7.79 2.56 -25.94
N ARG A 231 8.83 2.85 -25.16
CA ARG A 231 10.10 2.11 -25.21
C ARG A 231 10.19 1.12 -24.06
N VAL A 232 10.49 -0.14 -24.35
CA VAL A 232 10.85 -1.15 -23.37
C VAL A 232 12.28 -0.90 -22.90
N LEU A 233 12.48 -0.77 -21.61
CA LEU A 233 13.80 -0.66 -20.97
C LEU A 233 14.26 -1.99 -20.37
N GLY A 234 13.31 -2.88 -20.03
CA GLY A 234 13.58 -4.21 -19.49
C GLY A 234 13.93 -4.20 -17.99
N GLY A 235 13.55 -3.16 -17.27
CA GLY A 235 13.67 -3.09 -15.81
C GLY A 235 12.52 -3.81 -15.11
N TYR A 236 12.23 -3.40 -13.88
CA TYR A 236 11.27 -4.08 -13.00
C TYR A 236 10.01 -3.24 -12.76
N SER A 237 10.16 -2.09 -12.12
CA SER A 237 9.10 -1.17 -11.74
C SER A 237 9.62 0.26 -11.66
N ASP A 238 8.76 1.25 -11.76
CA ASP A 238 9.07 2.65 -11.45
C ASP A 238 8.84 3.01 -9.98
N HIS A 239 8.39 2.04 -9.18
CA HIS A 239 8.33 2.11 -7.73
C HIS A 239 9.29 1.11 -7.08
N MET A 240 9.76 1.42 -5.87
CA MET A 240 10.52 0.49 -5.05
C MET A 240 9.59 -0.29 -4.13
N PRO A 241 9.79 -1.62 -3.98
CA PRO A 241 9.01 -2.39 -3.03
C PRO A 241 9.23 -1.92 -1.59
N ILE A 242 8.16 -1.88 -0.81
CA ILE A 242 8.19 -1.60 0.62
C ILE A 242 7.84 -2.84 1.43
N TYR A 243 8.34 -2.93 2.65
CA TYR A 243 8.10 -4.09 3.52
C TYR A 243 8.03 -3.69 5.00
N LEU A 244 7.33 -4.49 5.77
CA LEU A 244 7.36 -4.52 7.24
C LEU A 244 7.37 -5.97 7.74
N SER A 245 7.75 -6.17 8.99
CA SER A 245 7.67 -7.47 9.63
C SER A 245 6.85 -7.38 10.92
N LEU A 246 5.98 -8.38 11.09
CA LEU A 246 5.18 -8.57 12.29
C LEU A 246 5.61 -9.84 13.01
N GLU A 247 5.60 -9.81 14.32
CA GLU A 247 5.80 -10.98 15.16
C GLU A 247 4.64 -11.14 16.14
N LYS A 248 4.42 -12.36 16.63
CA LYS A 248 3.47 -12.59 17.70
C LYS A 248 4.13 -12.17 19.00
N SER A 249 3.44 -11.32 19.76
CA SER A 249 3.82 -11.01 21.14
C SER A 249 3.58 -12.20 22.05
N ASP A 250 4.46 -12.38 23.02
CA ASP A 250 4.38 -13.41 24.04
C ASP A 250 3.22 -13.16 25.03
#